data_c01b7ccbb93c21d4f5b4d4d2ce84c341
#
_entry.id   c01b7ccbb93c21d4f5b4d4d2ce84c341
#
_cell.length_a   1.000
_cell.length_b   1.000
_cell.length_c   1.000
_cell.angle_alpha   90.00
_cell.angle_beta   90.00
_cell.angle_gamma   90.00
#
_symmetry.space_group_name_H-M   'P 1'
#
loop_
_entity.id
_entity.type
_entity.pdbx_description
1 polymer ?
#
loop_
_entity_poly.entity_id
_entity_poly.type
_entity_poly.pdbx_seq_one_letter_code
_entity_poly.pdbx_strand_id
1 'polypeptide(L)'
;SLSHTAQRTTACCTLRINGGIYKGRAQCANTAMTDALHTDRVCQRLIKDAIYRAALRSGCPRPAWGALTGVRPGKVLSSLIAEEHNEDKALRRFIREYDVSPARAQLCMTTTRETLRAAASLSPKDICLYVGIPFCPTRCAYCSFVSQSVEKSMKLIPPFLEALEKEIAATAAQVNALGLRVVSVYMGGGTPTTLSAEQLDRLCSVLGDEFDLSAVREYTVEAGRPDTISADKLSVLRAHGVDRVSVNPQ
;
A
#
# COMPACT_ATOMS: atom_id res chain seq x y z
N SER A 1 23.57 -14.73 11.92
CA SER A 1 24.49 -15.27 10.90
C SER A 1 23.71 -15.94 9.78
N LEU A 2 24.23 -15.86 8.57
CA LEU A 2 23.75 -16.56 7.39
C LEU A 2 24.87 -17.53 6.95
N SER A 3 24.52 -18.74 6.60
CA SER A 3 25.47 -19.75 6.10
C SER A 3 24.90 -20.45 4.86
N HIS A 4 25.76 -20.74 3.90
CA HIS A 4 25.43 -21.43 2.66
C HIS A 4 26.18 -22.76 2.57
N THR A 5 25.48 -23.81 2.17
CA THR A 5 26.05 -25.09 1.74
C THR A 5 25.70 -25.31 0.28
N ALA A 6 26.20 -26.36 -0.35
CA ALA A 6 25.82 -26.66 -1.75
C ALA A 6 24.33 -26.85 -1.98
N GLN A 7 23.60 -27.31 -0.97
CA GLN A 7 22.18 -27.66 -1.10
C GLN A 7 21.21 -26.69 -0.39
N ARG A 8 21.66 -25.98 0.66
CA ARG A 8 20.79 -25.21 1.55
C ARG A 8 21.45 -23.93 2.04
N THR A 9 20.60 -22.91 2.20
CA THR A 9 20.93 -21.66 2.91
C THR A 9 20.23 -21.65 4.25
N THR A 10 20.96 -21.33 5.31
CA THR A 10 20.50 -21.33 6.69
C THR A 10 20.78 -19.97 7.34
N ALA A 11 19.77 -19.40 7.97
CA ALA A 11 19.91 -18.25 8.87
C ALA A 11 19.78 -18.71 10.32
N CYS A 12 20.67 -18.22 11.18
CA CYS A 12 20.62 -18.43 12.62
C CYS A 12 20.62 -17.10 13.35
N CYS A 13 19.79 -16.98 14.37
CA CYS A 13 19.70 -15.84 15.27
C CYS A 13 19.91 -16.29 16.71
N THR A 14 20.62 -15.50 17.50
CA THR A 14 20.74 -15.65 18.94
C THR A 14 20.29 -14.33 19.59
N LEU A 15 19.21 -14.38 20.39
CA LEU A 15 18.76 -13.27 21.19
C LEU A 15 19.20 -13.46 22.65
N ARG A 16 19.62 -12.37 23.29
CA ARG A 16 19.91 -12.30 24.72
C ARG A 16 18.95 -11.32 25.37
N ILE A 17 18.07 -11.80 26.24
CA ILE A 17 17.03 -11.00 26.90
C ILE A 17 17.00 -11.43 28.37
N ASN A 18 17.14 -10.48 29.26
CA ASN A 18 17.07 -10.71 30.72
C ASN A 18 17.95 -11.89 31.21
N GLY A 19 19.17 -11.98 30.71
CA GLY A 19 20.09 -13.07 31.05
C GLY A 19 19.84 -14.41 30.35
N GLY A 20 18.72 -14.57 29.65
CA GLY A 20 18.39 -15.77 28.86
C GLY A 20 18.97 -15.71 27.44
N ILE A 21 19.27 -16.88 26.89
CA ILE A 21 19.78 -17.04 25.52
C ILE A 21 18.75 -17.85 24.71
N TYR A 22 18.22 -17.24 23.63
CA TYR A 22 17.18 -17.83 22.80
C TYR A 22 17.69 -17.90 21.36
N LYS A 23 17.62 -19.10 20.76
CA LYS A 23 18.13 -19.35 19.41
C LYS A 23 16.99 -19.57 18.43
N GLY A 24 17.03 -18.94 17.25
CA GLY A 24 16.14 -19.18 16.14
C GLY A 24 16.91 -19.65 14.91
N ARG A 25 16.30 -20.52 14.11
CA ARG A 25 16.87 -21.03 12.87
C ARG A 25 15.79 -21.10 11.79
N ALA A 26 16.14 -20.64 10.58
CA ALA A 26 15.35 -20.81 9.38
C ALA A 26 16.25 -21.29 8.23
N GLN A 27 15.71 -22.09 7.32
CA GLN A 27 16.47 -22.64 6.20
C GLN A 27 15.59 -22.83 4.96
N CYS A 28 16.20 -22.76 3.78
CA CYS A 28 15.56 -23.17 2.53
C CYS A 28 16.54 -23.94 1.65
N ALA A 29 16.02 -24.67 0.66
CA ALA A 29 16.84 -25.27 -0.39
C ALA A 29 17.34 -24.18 -1.36
N ASN A 30 18.56 -24.33 -1.88
CA ASN A 30 19.14 -23.36 -2.82
C ASN A 30 18.43 -23.35 -4.19
N THR A 31 17.69 -24.42 -4.52
CA THR A 31 16.82 -24.48 -5.71
C THR A 31 15.73 -23.40 -5.73
N ALA A 32 15.43 -22.81 -4.57
CA ALA A 32 14.51 -21.66 -4.46
C ALA A 32 15.15 -20.31 -4.85
N MET A 33 16.44 -20.28 -5.22
CA MET A 33 17.20 -19.07 -5.53
C MET A 33 17.50 -19.04 -7.03
N THR A 34 16.70 -18.31 -7.80
CA THR A 34 16.77 -18.31 -9.28
C THR A 34 17.73 -17.27 -9.84
N ASP A 35 17.84 -16.11 -9.17
CA ASP A 35 18.69 -14.99 -9.56
C ASP A 35 19.19 -14.23 -8.33
N ALA A 36 20.06 -13.23 -8.53
CA ALA A 36 20.68 -12.48 -7.45
C ALA A 36 19.64 -11.71 -6.59
N LEU A 37 18.64 -11.10 -7.22
CA LEU A 37 17.60 -10.33 -6.54
C LEU A 37 16.66 -11.24 -5.73
N HIS A 38 16.30 -12.38 -6.29
CA HIS A 38 15.49 -13.38 -5.61
C HIS A 38 16.26 -14.01 -4.44
N THR A 39 17.55 -14.31 -4.65
CA THR A 39 18.46 -14.79 -3.59
C THR A 39 18.52 -13.84 -2.41
N ASP A 40 18.70 -12.54 -2.66
CA ASP A 40 18.72 -11.52 -1.59
C ASP A 40 17.40 -11.49 -0.82
N ARG A 41 16.26 -11.49 -1.51
CA ARG A 41 14.92 -11.54 -0.87
C ARG A 41 14.71 -12.76 -0.01
N VAL A 42 15.14 -13.94 -0.48
CA VAL A 42 15.07 -15.20 0.27
C VAL A 42 15.98 -15.14 1.51
N CYS A 43 17.20 -14.65 1.38
CA CYS A 43 18.13 -14.49 2.50
C CYS A 43 17.58 -13.54 3.56
N GLN A 44 17.03 -12.39 3.16
CA GLN A 44 16.37 -11.44 4.07
C GLN A 44 15.18 -12.08 4.79
N ARG A 45 14.36 -12.87 4.09
CA ARG A 45 13.25 -13.62 4.70
C ARG A 45 13.75 -14.60 5.74
N LEU A 46 14.77 -15.40 5.42
CA LEU A 46 15.35 -16.37 6.36
C LEU A 46 15.90 -15.72 7.62
N ILE A 47 16.55 -14.56 7.49
CA ILE A 47 17.03 -13.79 8.65
C ILE A 47 15.87 -13.35 9.53
N LYS A 48 14.81 -12.77 8.95
CA LYS A 48 13.60 -12.36 9.67
C LYS A 48 12.92 -13.54 10.38
N ASP A 49 12.79 -14.68 9.69
CA ASP A 49 12.21 -15.89 10.25
C ASP A 49 13.05 -16.44 11.42
N ALA A 50 14.37 -16.41 11.32
CA ALA A 50 15.25 -16.83 12.41
C ALA A 50 15.11 -15.92 13.64
N ILE A 51 14.99 -14.59 13.44
CA ILE A 51 14.75 -13.62 14.52
C ILE A 51 13.38 -13.88 15.15
N TYR A 52 12.33 -14.01 14.34
CA TYR A 52 10.98 -14.30 14.77
C TYR A 52 10.91 -15.54 15.67
N ARG A 53 11.52 -16.66 15.21
CA ARG A 53 11.55 -17.90 15.98
C ARG A 53 12.34 -17.78 17.28
N ALA A 54 13.40 -16.99 17.32
CA ALA A 54 14.14 -16.71 18.55
C ALA A 54 13.29 -15.87 19.52
N ALA A 55 12.55 -14.86 19.02
CA ALA A 55 11.66 -14.03 19.81
C ALA A 55 10.52 -14.86 20.43
N LEU A 56 9.87 -15.73 19.66
CA LEU A 56 8.83 -16.63 20.21
C LEU A 56 9.36 -17.51 21.35
N ARG A 57 10.60 -18.02 21.22
CA ARG A 57 11.24 -18.83 22.26
C ARG A 57 11.58 -18.03 23.52
N SER A 58 11.73 -16.73 23.42
CA SER A 58 11.93 -15.86 24.60
C SER A 58 10.64 -15.51 25.34
N GLY A 59 9.50 -16.05 24.90
CA GLY A 59 8.20 -15.76 25.49
C GLY A 59 7.47 -14.56 24.87
N CYS A 60 7.99 -13.97 23.79
CA CYS A 60 7.25 -12.93 23.07
C CYS A 60 5.93 -13.49 22.53
N PRO A 61 4.83 -12.73 22.63
CA PRO A 61 3.55 -13.17 22.11
C PRO A 61 3.62 -13.32 20.57
N ARG A 62 2.91 -14.30 20.04
CA ARG A 62 2.79 -14.52 18.60
C ARG A 62 1.97 -13.41 17.95
N PRO A 63 2.51 -12.62 17.01
CA PRO A 63 1.72 -11.62 16.29
C PRO A 63 0.65 -12.29 15.43
N ALA A 64 -0.49 -11.62 15.23
CA ALA A 64 -1.57 -12.15 14.38
C ALA A 64 -1.15 -12.34 12.91
N TRP A 65 -0.19 -11.56 12.42
CA TRP A 65 0.41 -11.69 11.09
C TRP A 65 1.68 -12.55 11.05
N GLY A 66 2.01 -13.22 12.16
CA GLY A 66 3.15 -14.12 12.26
C GLY A 66 4.48 -13.44 11.91
N ALA A 67 5.24 -14.08 11.04
CA ALA A 67 6.55 -13.58 10.55
C ALA A 67 6.44 -12.54 9.42
N LEU A 68 5.24 -12.20 8.96
CA LEU A 68 5.06 -11.15 7.95
C LEU A 68 5.39 -9.77 8.54
N THR A 69 6.42 -9.12 8.00
CA THR A 69 6.86 -7.80 8.44
C THR A 69 7.10 -6.88 7.25
N GLY A 70 6.55 -5.68 7.28
CA GLY A 70 6.79 -4.64 6.28
C GLY A 70 6.41 -5.00 4.83
N VAL A 71 5.52 -5.98 4.65
CA VAL A 71 5.05 -6.44 3.34
C VAL A 71 3.54 -6.28 3.21
N ARG A 72 3.07 -6.29 1.97
CA ARG A 72 1.64 -6.31 1.65
C ARG A 72 1.16 -7.76 1.65
N PRO A 73 0.41 -8.23 2.67
CA PRO A 73 0.04 -9.64 2.81
C PRO A 73 -0.77 -10.15 1.61
N GLY A 74 -1.69 -9.36 1.07
CA GLY A 74 -2.45 -9.72 -0.13
C GLY A 74 -1.57 -9.98 -1.35
N LYS A 75 -0.48 -9.21 -1.55
CA LYS A 75 0.46 -9.45 -2.65
C LYS A 75 1.20 -10.79 -2.50
N VAL A 76 1.58 -11.14 -1.27
CA VAL A 76 2.21 -12.44 -0.99
C VAL A 76 1.22 -13.57 -1.26
N LEU A 77 -0.02 -13.45 -0.78
CA LEU A 77 -1.03 -14.47 -0.99
C LEU A 77 -1.42 -14.61 -2.47
N SER A 78 -1.53 -13.50 -3.24
CA SER A 78 -1.74 -13.54 -4.69
C SER A 78 -0.64 -14.33 -5.42
N SER A 79 0.63 -14.14 -5.05
CA SER A 79 1.73 -14.90 -5.63
C SER A 79 1.61 -16.39 -5.31
N LEU A 80 1.26 -16.74 -4.06
CA LEU A 80 1.05 -18.14 -3.68
C LEU A 80 -0.13 -18.78 -4.43
N ILE A 81 -1.22 -18.04 -4.66
CA ILE A 81 -2.35 -18.51 -5.47
C ILE A 81 -1.91 -18.81 -6.90
N ALA A 82 -1.12 -17.91 -7.49
CA ALA A 82 -0.58 -18.11 -8.84
C ALA A 82 0.37 -19.31 -8.94
N GLU A 83 1.20 -19.56 -7.92
CA GLU A 83 2.11 -20.71 -7.87
C GLU A 83 1.37 -22.03 -7.65
N GLU A 84 0.42 -22.08 -6.71
CA GLU A 84 -0.30 -23.30 -6.33
C GLU A 84 -1.47 -23.64 -7.26
N HIS A 85 -1.92 -22.68 -8.07
CA HIS A 85 -3.14 -22.79 -8.90
C HIS A 85 -4.37 -23.28 -8.10
N ASN A 86 -4.35 -23.06 -6.77
CA ASN A 86 -5.41 -23.49 -5.85
C ASN A 86 -5.38 -22.64 -4.58
N GLU A 87 -6.51 -21.97 -4.31
CA GLU A 87 -6.61 -21.04 -3.17
C GLU A 87 -6.45 -21.73 -1.81
N ASP A 88 -7.02 -22.92 -1.64
CA ASP A 88 -6.92 -23.65 -0.36
C ASP A 88 -5.49 -24.12 -0.08
N LYS A 89 -4.76 -24.55 -1.11
CA LYS A 89 -3.34 -24.90 -0.98
C LYS A 89 -2.51 -23.65 -0.67
N ALA A 90 -2.76 -22.55 -1.37
CA ALA A 90 -2.11 -21.27 -1.14
C ALA A 90 -2.35 -20.76 0.29
N LEU A 91 -3.60 -20.82 0.78
CA LEU A 91 -3.95 -20.41 2.14
C LEU A 91 -3.23 -21.26 3.20
N ARG A 92 -3.24 -22.59 3.05
CA ARG A 92 -2.51 -23.48 3.97
C ARG A 92 -1.01 -23.21 3.94
N ARG A 93 -0.45 -22.96 2.77
CA ARG A 93 0.96 -22.60 2.60
C ARG A 93 1.28 -21.25 3.24
N PHE A 94 0.41 -20.24 3.06
CA PHE A 94 0.53 -18.92 3.67
C PHE A 94 0.57 -18.99 5.20
N ILE A 95 -0.37 -19.75 5.81
CA ILE A 95 -0.38 -20.00 7.25
C ILE A 95 0.90 -20.69 7.71
N ARG A 96 1.29 -21.76 7.03
CA ARG A 96 2.46 -22.58 7.41
C ARG A 96 3.79 -21.85 7.27
N GLU A 97 4.00 -21.14 6.15
CA GLU A 97 5.28 -20.50 5.86
C GLU A 97 5.49 -19.19 6.62
N TYR A 98 4.43 -18.45 6.85
CA TYR A 98 4.52 -17.14 7.50
C TYR A 98 3.96 -17.12 8.92
N ASP A 99 3.47 -18.25 9.41
CA ASP A 99 2.89 -18.38 10.77
C ASP A 99 1.75 -17.38 11.05
N VAL A 100 1.01 -17.01 9.98
CA VAL A 100 -0.14 -16.12 10.07
C VAL A 100 -1.28 -16.82 10.80
N SER A 101 -1.99 -16.13 11.68
CA SER A 101 -3.16 -16.70 12.35
C SER A 101 -4.26 -17.06 11.33
N PRO A 102 -5.03 -18.14 11.53
CA PRO A 102 -6.09 -18.53 10.61
C PRO A 102 -7.10 -17.43 10.31
N ALA A 103 -7.49 -16.64 11.33
CA ALA A 103 -8.42 -15.53 11.16
C ALA A 103 -7.86 -14.43 10.24
N ARG A 104 -6.58 -14.08 10.40
CA ARG A 104 -5.92 -13.08 9.53
C ARG A 104 -5.66 -13.62 8.13
N ALA A 105 -5.33 -14.90 8.00
CA ALA A 105 -5.16 -15.55 6.71
C ALA A 105 -6.49 -15.56 5.92
N GLN A 106 -7.61 -15.86 6.58
CA GLN A 106 -8.94 -15.83 5.96
C GLN A 106 -9.35 -14.41 5.54
N LEU A 107 -9.13 -13.41 6.39
CA LEU A 107 -9.35 -12.00 6.05
C LEU A 107 -8.50 -11.59 4.83
N CYS A 108 -7.22 -11.99 4.83
CA CYS A 108 -6.32 -11.72 3.70
C CYS A 108 -6.81 -12.40 2.41
N MET A 109 -7.33 -13.64 2.49
CA MET A 109 -7.91 -14.33 1.34
C MET A 109 -9.10 -13.58 0.78
N THR A 110 -10.03 -13.12 1.64
CA THR A 110 -11.21 -12.35 1.20
C THR A 110 -10.78 -11.08 0.47
N THR A 111 -9.88 -10.28 1.05
CA THR A 111 -9.40 -9.05 0.41
C THR A 111 -8.61 -9.31 -0.87
N THR A 112 -7.82 -10.40 -0.91
CA THR A 112 -7.06 -10.80 -2.11
C THR A 112 -7.99 -11.20 -3.25
N ARG A 113 -9.06 -11.96 -2.98
CA ARG A 113 -10.07 -12.30 -3.99
C ARG A 113 -10.70 -11.07 -4.61
N GLU A 114 -11.10 -10.08 -3.79
CA GLU A 114 -11.68 -8.84 -4.32
C GLU A 114 -10.67 -8.04 -5.16
N THR A 115 -9.41 -8.00 -4.73
CA THR A 115 -8.33 -7.37 -5.52
C THR A 115 -8.14 -8.07 -6.88
N LEU A 116 -8.14 -9.41 -6.90
CA LEU A 116 -7.99 -10.19 -8.13
C LEU A 116 -9.21 -10.03 -9.05
N ARG A 117 -10.43 -9.98 -8.49
CA ARG A 117 -11.66 -9.70 -9.26
C ARG A 117 -11.62 -8.31 -9.89
N ALA A 118 -11.24 -7.30 -9.12
CA ALA A 118 -11.09 -5.94 -9.63
C ALA A 118 -10.05 -5.88 -10.76
N ALA A 119 -8.89 -6.50 -10.57
CA ALA A 119 -7.85 -6.58 -11.59
C ALA A 119 -8.31 -7.30 -12.86
N ALA A 120 -9.04 -8.42 -12.71
CA ALA A 120 -9.57 -9.19 -13.85
C ALA A 120 -10.66 -8.43 -14.64
N SER A 121 -11.28 -7.41 -14.04
CA SER A 121 -12.28 -6.56 -14.72
C SER A 121 -11.68 -5.41 -15.52
N LEU A 122 -10.36 -5.22 -15.47
CA LEU A 122 -9.66 -4.16 -16.18
C LEU A 122 -9.29 -4.61 -17.60
N SER A 123 -9.38 -3.69 -18.54
CA SER A 123 -8.84 -3.84 -19.89
C SER A 123 -7.44 -3.23 -20.00
N PRO A 124 -6.66 -3.59 -21.02
CA PRO A 124 -5.32 -2.97 -21.25
C PRO A 124 -5.36 -1.47 -21.50
N LYS A 125 -6.52 -0.89 -21.77
CA LYS A 125 -6.72 0.54 -21.98
C LYS A 125 -7.21 1.26 -20.72
N ASP A 126 -7.52 0.55 -19.65
CA ASP A 126 -7.99 1.13 -18.40
C ASP A 126 -6.81 1.65 -17.58
N ILE A 127 -6.95 2.86 -17.07
CA ILE A 127 -5.97 3.50 -16.20
C ILE A 127 -6.63 4.03 -14.92
N CYS A 128 -5.83 4.14 -13.88
CA CYS A 128 -6.19 4.82 -12.63
C CYS A 128 -5.38 6.11 -12.52
N LEU A 129 -6.03 7.22 -12.22
CA LEU A 129 -5.36 8.48 -11.93
C LEU A 129 -5.07 8.58 -10.44
N TYR A 130 -3.85 8.96 -10.10
CA TYR A 130 -3.45 9.32 -8.76
C TYR A 130 -3.10 10.81 -8.70
N VAL A 131 -3.83 11.57 -7.90
CA VAL A 131 -3.59 13.00 -7.68
C VAL A 131 -2.94 13.18 -6.31
N GLY A 132 -1.67 13.56 -6.29
CA GLY A 132 -0.90 13.69 -5.07
C GLY A 132 -0.95 15.10 -4.49
N ILE A 133 -1.49 15.28 -3.28
CA ILE A 133 -1.50 16.55 -2.54
C ILE A 133 -0.51 16.45 -1.39
N PRO A 134 0.69 17.06 -1.48
CA PRO A 134 1.78 16.84 -0.52
C PRO A 134 1.67 17.73 0.74
N PHE A 135 0.51 18.26 1.06
CA PHE A 135 0.30 19.15 2.20
C PHE A 135 -0.46 18.46 3.32
N CYS A 136 -0.03 18.72 4.56
CA CYS A 136 -0.71 18.29 5.79
C CYS A 136 -0.82 19.46 6.76
N PRO A 137 -1.84 19.54 7.63
CA PRO A 137 -1.91 20.55 8.70
C PRO A 137 -0.67 20.49 9.60
N THR A 138 -0.34 19.27 10.05
CA THR A 138 0.83 18.97 10.86
C THR A 138 1.43 17.63 10.42
N ARG A 139 2.67 17.35 10.83
CA ARG A 139 3.30 16.05 10.54
C ARG A 139 3.00 15.03 11.63
N CYS A 140 2.41 13.91 11.28
CA CYS A 140 2.20 12.79 12.21
C CYS A 140 3.54 12.14 12.59
N ALA A 141 3.71 11.75 13.87
CA ALA A 141 4.95 11.19 14.39
C ALA A 141 5.40 9.90 13.67
N TYR A 142 4.47 9.13 13.12
CA TYR A 142 4.71 7.88 12.40
C TYR A 142 4.83 8.04 10.87
N CYS A 143 4.61 9.27 10.34
CA CYS A 143 4.51 9.46 8.90
C CYS A 143 5.87 9.38 8.20
N SER A 144 5.95 8.48 7.21
CA SER A 144 7.11 8.32 6.33
C SER A 144 6.95 9.00 4.96
N PHE A 145 5.79 9.59 4.68
CA PHE A 145 5.53 10.25 3.41
C PHE A 145 6.27 11.58 3.28
N VAL A 146 6.58 11.95 2.05
CA VAL A 146 7.08 13.29 1.73
C VAL A 146 5.89 14.23 1.77
N SER A 147 5.74 14.95 2.89
CA SER A 147 4.68 15.93 3.09
C SER A 147 5.23 17.22 3.70
N GLN A 148 4.61 18.35 3.34
CA GLN A 148 4.93 19.67 3.85
C GLN A 148 3.88 20.10 4.88
N SER A 149 4.32 20.53 6.07
CA SER A 149 3.40 21.14 7.02
C SER A 149 2.95 22.51 6.52
N VAL A 150 1.63 22.77 6.49
CA VAL A 150 1.09 24.07 6.06
C VAL A 150 1.48 25.21 6.98
N GLU A 151 1.80 24.97 8.25
CA GLU A 151 2.33 26.01 9.16
C GLU A 151 3.51 26.78 8.55
N LYS A 152 4.34 26.10 7.75
CA LYS A 152 5.53 26.69 7.11
C LYS A 152 5.38 26.88 5.60
N SER A 153 4.44 26.22 4.96
CA SER A 153 4.36 26.10 3.49
C SER A 153 3.00 26.42 2.88
N MET A 154 2.07 27.03 3.64
CA MET A 154 0.76 27.43 3.10
C MET A 154 0.87 28.30 1.85
N LYS A 155 1.85 29.20 1.79
CA LYS A 155 2.11 30.05 0.62
C LYS A 155 2.50 29.27 -0.64
N LEU A 156 2.86 28.00 -0.52
CA LEU A 156 3.22 27.13 -1.65
C LEU A 156 2.00 26.43 -2.26
N ILE A 157 0.83 26.46 -1.61
CA ILE A 157 -0.37 25.79 -2.12
C ILE A 157 -0.82 26.41 -3.45
N PRO A 158 -0.98 27.75 -3.61
CA PRO A 158 -1.40 28.31 -4.88
C PRO A 158 -0.46 27.97 -6.03
N PRO A 159 0.86 28.24 -5.99
CA PRO A 159 1.74 27.89 -7.10
C PRO A 159 1.85 26.39 -7.35
N PHE A 160 1.67 25.55 -6.33
CA PHE A 160 1.57 24.09 -6.49
C PHE A 160 0.33 23.70 -7.29
N LEU A 161 -0.85 24.27 -6.99
CA LEU A 161 -2.07 23.97 -7.72
C LEU A 161 -1.96 24.41 -9.20
N GLU A 162 -1.37 25.57 -9.48
CA GLU A 162 -1.12 26.02 -10.84
C GLU A 162 -0.17 25.06 -11.61
N ALA A 163 0.83 24.51 -10.94
CA ALA A 163 1.73 23.52 -11.54
C ALA A 163 1.01 22.19 -11.77
N LEU A 164 0.19 21.76 -10.80
CA LEU A 164 -0.60 20.51 -10.88
C LEU A 164 -1.63 20.58 -12.01
N GLU A 165 -2.30 21.71 -12.22
CA GLU A 165 -3.24 21.91 -13.33
C GLU A 165 -2.55 21.75 -14.69
N LYS A 166 -1.34 22.28 -14.85
CA LYS A 166 -0.55 22.09 -16.06
C LYS A 166 -0.15 20.62 -16.28
N GLU A 167 0.19 19.92 -15.19
CA GLU A 167 0.49 18.49 -15.22
C GLU A 167 -0.74 17.67 -15.59
N ILE A 168 -1.91 18.02 -15.05
CA ILE A 168 -3.21 17.39 -15.37
C ILE A 168 -3.49 17.54 -16.88
N ALA A 169 -3.42 18.75 -17.43
CA ALA A 169 -3.67 19.01 -18.85
C ALA A 169 -2.68 18.24 -19.75
N ALA A 170 -1.38 18.23 -19.41
CA ALA A 170 -0.37 17.50 -20.16
C ALA A 170 -0.60 15.96 -20.10
N THR A 171 -1.02 15.46 -18.93
CA THR A 171 -1.36 14.04 -18.74
C THR A 171 -2.60 13.67 -19.53
N ALA A 172 -3.63 14.50 -19.52
CA ALA A 172 -4.87 14.28 -20.27
C ALA A 172 -4.61 14.23 -21.78
N ALA A 173 -3.75 15.08 -22.30
CA ALA A 173 -3.33 15.04 -23.70
C ALA A 173 -2.71 13.70 -24.08
N GLN A 174 -1.88 13.10 -23.21
CA GLN A 174 -1.29 11.78 -23.43
C GLN A 174 -2.34 10.66 -23.33
N VAL A 175 -3.22 10.73 -22.33
CA VAL A 175 -4.32 9.77 -22.14
C VAL A 175 -5.20 9.71 -23.38
N ASN A 176 -5.59 10.87 -23.90
CA ASN A 176 -6.41 11.01 -25.10
C ASN A 176 -5.67 10.50 -26.36
N ALA A 177 -4.41 10.88 -26.54
CA ALA A 177 -3.60 10.46 -27.70
C ALA A 177 -3.41 8.93 -27.75
N LEU A 178 -3.32 8.27 -26.60
CA LEU A 178 -3.18 6.81 -26.49
C LEU A 178 -4.54 6.07 -26.46
N GLY A 179 -5.65 6.77 -26.43
CA GLY A 179 -7.00 6.23 -26.34
C GLY A 179 -7.18 5.40 -25.07
N LEU A 180 -6.65 5.90 -23.94
CA LEU A 180 -6.80 5.28 -22.63
C LEU A 180 -8.11 5.73 -21.98
N ARG A 181 -8.60 4.93 -21.02
CA ARG A 181 -9.85 5.17 -20.32
C ARG A 181 -9.62 5.27 -18.82
N VAL A 182 -10.03 6.36 -18.20
CA VAL A 182 -9.94 6.53 -16.77
C VAL A 182 -11.06 5.74 -16.09
N VAL A 183 -10.71 4.78 -15.25
CA VAL A 183 -11.68 3.93 -14.52
C VAL A 183 -11.65 4.13 -13.01
N SER A 184 -10.66 4.83 -12.48
CA SER A 184 -10.57 5.20 -11.08
C SER A 184 -9.79 6.50 -10.91
N VAL A 185 -10.23 7.33 -9.97
CA VAL A 185 -9.50 8.53 -9.52
C VAL A 185 -9.24 8.40 -8.02
N TYR A 186 -8.00 8.59 -7.62
CA TYR A 186 -7.60 8.58 -6.23
C TYR A 186 -6.79 9.83 -5.88
N MET A 187 -7.33 10.68 -5.03
CA MET A 187 -6.64 11.87 -4.53
C MET A 187 -6.10 11.58 -3.12
N GLY A 188 -4.79 11.63 -2.96
CA GLY A 188 -4.14 11.24 -1.70
C GLY A 188 -2.80 11.95 -1.51
N GLY A 189 -1.91 11.33 -0.73
CA GLY A 189 -0.55 11.80 -0.47
C GLY A 189 -0.34 12.31 0.95
N GLY A 190 -0.41 13.61 1.17
CA GLY A 190 -0.45 14.22 2.50
C GLY A 190 -1.87 14.17 3.07
N THR A 191 -2.60 15.25 2.94
CA THR A 191 -4.02 15.33 3.32
C THR A 191 -4.73 16.25 2.33
N PRO A 192 -5.40 15.71 1.30
CA PRO A 192 -6.10 16.50 0.28
C PRO A 192 -7.07 17.53 0.85
N THR A 193 -7.77 17.20 1.92
CA THR A 193 -8.69 18.12 2.60
C THR A 193 -8.00 19.25 3.38
N THR A 194 -6.68 19.36 3.31
CA THR A 194 -5.92 20.57 3.69
C THR A 194 -6.25 21.75 2.76
N LEU A 195 -6.58 21.46 1.51
CA LEU A 195 -7.07 22.46 0.55
C LEU A 195 -8.39 23.06 1.03
N SER A 196 -8.65 24.33 0.65
CA SER A 196 -9.97 24.98 0.91
C SER A 196 -11.06 24.35 0.01
N ALA A 197 -12.32 24.65 0.30
CA ALA A 197 -13.43 24.20 -0.54
C ALA A 197 -13.30 24.73 -1.98
N GLU A 198 -12.94 26.00 -2.16
CA GLU A 198 -12.73 26.62 -3.47
C GLU A 198 -11.55 25.99 -4.23
N GLN A 199 -10.48 25.64 -3.50
CA GLN A 199 -9.32 24.95 -4.11
C GLN A 199 -9.67 23.54 -4.54
N LEU A 200 -10.45 22.80 -3.75
CA LEU A 200 -10.96 21.47 -4.11
C LEU A 200 -11.91 21.55 -5.31
N ASP A 201 -12.83 22.52 -5.31
CA ASP A 201 -13.76 22.76 -6.41
C ASP A 201 -13.01 23.01 -7.73
N ARG A 202 -12.05 23.95 -7.71
CA ARG A 202 -11.21 24.26 -8.85
C ARG A 202 -10.45 23.03 -9.36
N LEU A 203 -9.80 22.28 -8.48
CA LEU A 203 -9.02 21.09 -8.86
C LEU A 203 -9.90 19.99 -9.44
N CYS A 204 -11.06 19.73 -8.83
CA CYS A 204 -12.01 18.74 -9.34
C CYS A 204 -12.64 19.17 -10.67
N SER A 205 -12.91 20.47 -10.86
CA SER A 205 -13.36 21.02 -12.14
C SER A 205 -12.34 20.76 -13.25
N VAL A 206 -11.06 21.09 -13.00
CA VAL A 206 -9.98 20.84 -13.97
C VAL A 206 -9.88 19.34 -14.31
N LEU A 207 -10.02 18.45 -13.34
CA LEU A 207 -10.02 17.01 -13.60
C LEU A 207 -11.20 16.58 -14.48
N GLY A 208 -12.40 17.13 -14.23
CA GLY A 208 -13.60 16.84 -15.02
C GLY A 208 -13.59 17.44 -16.42
N ASP A 209 -12.92 18.59 -16.61
CA ASP A 209 -12.81 19.27 -17.91
C ASP A 209 -11.75 18.58 -18.81
N GLU A 210 -10.67 18.08 -18.22
CA GLU A 210 -9.54 17.51 -18.95
C GLU A 210 -9.68 16.01 -19.23
N PHE A 211 -10.37 15.26 -18.38
CA PHE A 211 -10.55 13.81 -18.53
C PHE A 211 -12.02 13.43 -18.72
N ASP A 212 -12.26 12.44 -19.60
CA ASP A 212 -13.56 11.75 -19.59
C ASP A 212 -13.65 10.83 -18.37
N LEU A 213 -14.40 11.26 -17.37
CA LEU A 213 -14.63 10.54 -16.13
C LEU A 213 -15.89 9.66 -16.16
N SER A 214 -16.58 9.53 -17.30
CA SER A 214 -17.85 8.78 -17.43
C SER A 214 -17.68 7.28 -17.12
N ALA A 215 -16.49 6.72 -17.30
CA ALA A 215 -16.18 5.33 -17.02
C ALA A 215 -15.60 5.09 -15.60
N VAL A 216 -15.49 6.13 -14.77
CA VAL A 216 -14.95 6.01 -13.42
C VAL A 216 -15.90 5.20 -12.55
N ARG A 217 -15.34 4.16 -11.91
CA ARG A 217 -16.04 3.23 -11.02
C ARG A 217 -15.85 3.58 -9.55
N GLU A 218 -14.78 4.32 -9.25
CA GLU A 218 -14.45 4.77 -7.91
C GLU A 218 -13.68 6.09 -7.99
N TYR A 219 -14.19 7.12 -7.30
CA TYR A 219 -13.51 8.39 -7.11
C TYR A 219 -13.31 8.61 -5.61
N THR A 220 -12.10 8.33 -5.14
CA THR A 220 -11.73 8.41 -3.71
C THR A 220 -10.90 9.64 -3.43
N VAL A 221 -11.22 10.33 -2.32
CA VAL A 221 -10.41 11.41 -1.76
C VAL A 221 -10.03 11.08 -0.31
N GLU A 222 -8.74 11.14 0.01
CA GLU A 222 -8.26 11.02 1.38
C GLU A 222 -8.60 12.28 2.17
N ALA A 223 -9.45 12.11 3.19
CA ALA A 223 -9.75 13.09 4.23
C ALA A 223 -9.07 12.64 5.53
N GLY A 224 -7.76 12.37 5.45
CA GLY A 224 -6.99 11.61 6.43
C GLY A 224 -7.00 12.19 7.83
N ARG A 225 -7.44 13.45 8.00
CA ARG A 225 -7.49 14.15 9.29
C ARG A 225 -8.87 14.73 9.53
N PRO A 226 -9.57 14.34 10.62
CA PRO A 226 -10.91 14.86 10.93
C PRO A 226 -10.93 16.40 11.08
N ASP A 227 -9.86 17.00 11.56
CA ASP A 227 -9.70 18.46 11.75
C ASP A 227 -9.60 19.24 10.43
N THR A 228 -9.46 18.58 9.28
CA THR A 228 -9.43 19.22 7.95
C THR A 228 -10.77 19.12 7.21
N ILE A 229 -11.74 18.40 7.77
CA ILE A 229 -13.03 18.13 7.13
C ILE A 229 -14.01 19.23 7.51
N SER A 230 -14.75 19.76 6.52
CA SER A 230 -15.92 20.63 6.73
C SER A 230 -17.07 20.21 5.82
N ALA A 231 -18.28 20.61 6.17
CA ALA A 231 -19.47 20.33 5.37
C ALA A 231 -19.35 20.87 3.95
N ASP A 232 -18.80 22.08 3.79
CA ASP A 232 -18.61 22.72 2.48
C ASP A 232 -17.67 21.90 1.59
N LYS A 233 -16.54 21.44 2.13
CA LYS A 233 -15.60 20.58 1.39
C LYS A 233 -16.23 19.27 0.95
N LEU A 234 -16.98 18.61 1.84
CA LEU A 234 -17.69 17.38 1.49
C LEU A 234 -18.77 17.60 0.44
N SER A 235 -19.48 18.74 0.51
CA SER A 235 -20.48 19.12 -0.48
C SER A 235 -19.85 19.33 -1.85
N VAL A 236 -18.72 20.03 -1.93
CA VAL A 236 -17.94 20.22 -3.15
C VAL A 236 -17.50 18.88 -3.72
N LEU A 237 -16.83 18.04 -2.92
CA LEU A 237 -16.36 16.73 -3.38
C LEU A 237 -17.51 15.87 -3.93
N ARG A 238 -18.67 15.87 -3.24
CA ARG A 238 -19.85 15.16 -3.70
C ARG A 238 -20.41 15.71 -5.01
N ALA A 239 -20.43 17.03 -5.19
CA ALA A 239 -20.88 17.67 -6.43
C ALA A 239 -20.02 17.26 -7.64
N HIS A 240 -18.75 16.99 -7.44
CA HIS A 240 -17.81 16.50 -8.47
C HIS A 240 -17.77 14.97 -8.62
N GLY A 241 -18.73 14.24 -8.03
CA GLY A 241 -18.84 12.80 -8.20
C GLY A 241 -17.90 11.96 -7.32
N VAL A 242 -17.26 12.56 -6.32
CA VAL A 242 -16.51 11.78 -5.32
C VAL A 242 -17.49 10.90 -4.55
N ASP A 243 -17.29 9.59 -4.63
CA ASP A 243 -18.16 8.58 -4.04
C ASP A 243 -17.61 7.98 -2.75
N ARG A 244 -16.31 8.19 -2.48
CA ARG A 244 -15.66 7.71 -1.26
C ARG A 244 -14.70 8.73 -0.66
N VAL A 245 -14.80 8.93 0.64
CA VAL A 245 -13.78 9.64 1.43
C VAL A 245 -13.18 8.70 2.48
N SER A 246 -11.88 8.81 2.70
CA SER A 246 -11.14 7.99 3.68
C SER A 246 -10.77 8.87 4.87
N VAL A 247 -11.30 8.56 6.05
CA VAL A 247 -11.06 9.29 7.30
C VAL A 247 -10.25 8.41 8.26
N ASN A 248 -9.12 8.91 8.73
CA ASN A 248 -8.30 8.22 9.72
C ASN A 248 -8.69 8.71 11.12
N PRO A 249 -9.01 7.81 12.07
CA PRO A 249 -9.34 8.22 13.44
C PRO A 249 -8.14 8.72 14.24
N GLN A 250 -6.91 8.52 13.75
CA GLN A 250 -5.61 8.87 14.33
C GLN A 250 -5.28 8.13 15.63
#